data_ce196cdd54034d85d04e1a96b2142391
#
_entry.id   ce196cdd54034d85d04e1a96b2142391
#
_cell.length_a   1.000
_cell.length_b   1.000
_cell.length_c   1.000
_cell.angle_alpha   90.00
_cell.angle_beta   90.00
_cell.angle_gamma   90.00
#
_symmetry.space_group_name_H-M   'P 1'
#
loop_
_entity.id
_entity.type
_entity.pdbx_description
1 polymer ?
#
loop_
_entity_poly.entity_id
_entity_poly.type
_entity_poly.pdbx_seq_one_letter_code
_entity_poly.pdbx_strand_id
1 'polypeptide(L)'
;MKYNIIRTDKADEGIRHTVLYLANHFGNKFALEKLDYIENTISLLKDNPYIGTLPRYAVLKRQGYRVLILEKNLAFYKVNEEQREVIIYAFVDQRQDYLNIIRGL
;
A
#
# COMPACT_ATOMS: atom_id res chain seq x y z
N MET A 1 10.87 -16.65 8.59
CA MET A 1 11.64 -16.29 7.40
C MET A 1 11.10 -14.99 6.84
N LYS A 2 11.98 -14.04 6.52
CA LYS A 2 11.52 -12.70 6.10
C LYS A 2 11.28 -12.63 4.60
N TYR A 3 10.26 -11.85 4.26
CA TYR A 3 9.96 -11.53 2.87
C TYR A 3 10.63 -10.21 2.49
N ASN A 4 11.01 -10.11 1.23
CA ASN A 4 11.56 -8.87 0.69
C ASN A 4 10.43 -8.01 0.18
N ILE A 5 10.38 -6.75 0.59
CA ILE A 5 9.32 -5.84 0.17
C ILE A 5 9.79 -5.02 -1.02
N ILE A 6 9.00 -5.06 -2.09
CA ILE A 6 9.25 -4.30 -3.31
C ILE A 6 8.09 -3.33 -3.49
N ARG A 7 8.39 -2.05 -3.73
CA ARG A 7 7.36 -1.05 -4.04
C ARG A 7 7.53 -0.65 -5.50
N THR A 8 6.44 -0.72 -6.26
CA THR A 8 6.44 -0.25 -7.64
C THR A 8 6.52 1.27 -7.66
N ASP A 9 6.86 1.84 -8.82
CA ASP A 9 6.87 3.30 -8.99
C ASP A 9 5.50 3.89 -8.69
N LYS A 10 4.44 3.18 -9.06
CA LYS A 10 3.07 3.62 -8.80
C LYS A 10 2.78 3.68 -7.30
N ALA A 11 3.24 2.68 -6.54
CA ALA A 11 3.09 2.67 -5.09
C ALA A 11 3.84 3.83 -4.45
N ASP A 12 5.09 4.05 -4.85
CA ASP A 12 5.90 5.16 -4.33
C ASP A 12 5.30 6.51 -4.68
N GLU A 13 4.77 6.65 -5.87
CA GLU A 13 4.09 7.87 -6.31
C GLU A 13 2.88 8.18 -5.43
N GLY A 14 2.08 7.15 -5.12
CA GLY A 14 0.92 7.30 -4.25
C GLY A 14 1.30 7.75 -2.83
N ILE A 15 2.35 7.16 -2.28
CA ILE A 15 2.86 7.53 -0.95
C ILE A 15 3.34 8.98 -0.97
N ARG A 16 4.17 9.33 -1.95
CA ARG A 16 4.70 10.68 -2.09
C ARG A 16 3.59 11.72 -2.23
N HIS A 17 2.60 11.43 -3.08
CA HIS A 17 1.46 12.33 -3.29
C HIS A 17 0.72 12.58 -1.97
N THR A 18 0.46 11.54 -1.20
CA THR A 18 -0.22 11.65 0.10
C THR A 18 0.59 12.50 1.08
N VAL A 19 1.90 12.24 1.18
CA VAL A 19 2.77 12.96 2.12
C VAL A 19 2.88 14.43 1.74
N LEU A 20 3.03 14.75 0.45
CA LEU A 20 3.10 16.13 -0.02
C LEU A 20 1.79 16.88 0.21
N TYR A 21 0.67 16.24 -0.02
CA TYR A 21 -0.64 16.82 0.27
C TYR A 21 -0.73 17.20 1.75
N LEU A 22 -0.35 16.30 2.64
CA LEU A 22 -0.40 16.55 4.08
C LEU A 22 0.55 17.65 4.50
N ALA A 23 1.75 17.71 3.91
CA ALA A 23 2.72 18.75 4.19
C ALA A 23 2.17 20.14 3.82
N ASN A 24 1.51 20.23 2.68
CA ASN A 24 0.95 21.49 2.20
C ASN A 24 -0.26 21.97 3.02
N HIS A 25 -1.02 21.04 3.58
CA HIS A 25 -2.26 21.39 4.30
C HIS A 25 -2.08 21.41 5.82
N PHE A 26 -1.16 20.64 6.36
CA PHE A 26 -1.02 20.45 7.82
C PHE A 26 0.40 20.64 8.33
N GLY A 27 1.35 20.94 7.45
CA GLY A 27 2.73 21.18 7.82
C GLY A 27 3.62 19.95 7.74
N ASN A 28 4.94 20.21 7.70
CA ASN A 28 5.92 19.15 7.48
C ASN A 28 5.99 18.15 8.62
N LYS A 29 5.85 18.61 9.86
CA LYS A 29 5.93 17.72 11.02
C LYS A 29 4.85 16.63 10.93
N PHE A 30 3.62 17.03 10.65
CA PHE A 30 2.50 16.09 10.52
C PHE A 30 2.74 15.12 9.36
N ALA A 31 3.22 15.64 8.25
CA ALA A 31 3.50 14.82 7.06
C ALA A 31 4.59 13.77 7.34
N LEU A 32 5.65 14.15 8.07
CA LEU A 32 6.72 13.22 8.42
C LEU A 32 6.25 12.14 9.39
N GLU A 33 5.40 12.49 10.33
CA GLU A 33 4.79 11.50 11.23
C GLU A 33 3.95 10.49 10.45
N LYS A 34 3.20 10.95 9.46
CA LYS A 34 2.40 10.07 8.60
C LYS A 34 3.31 9.17 7.76
N LEU A 35 4.41 9.71 7.24
CA LEU A 35 5.36 8.91 6.46
C LEU A 35 5.96 7.80 7.33
N ASP A 36 6.36 8.12 8.57
CA ASP A 36 6.88 7.13 9.50
C ASP A 36 5.85 6.04 9.77
N TYR A 37 4.59 6.42 9.96
CA TYR A 37 3.51 5.47 10.16
C TYR A 37 3.36 4.54 8.95
N ILE A 38 3.39 5.10 7.74
CA ILE A 38 3.28 4.32 6.50
C ILE A 38 4.45 3.33 6.39
N GLU A 39 5.67 3.81 6.58
CA GLU A 39 6.87 2.97 6.46
C GLU A 39 6.87 1.84 7.48
N ASN A 40 6.53 2.15 8.73
CA ASN A 40 6.49 1.15 9.80
C ASN A 40 5.41 0.11 9.57
N THR A 41 4.24 0.54 9.08
CA THR A 41 3.14 -0.38 8.82
C THR A 41 3.46 -1.31 7.65
N ILE A 42 4.03 -0.78 6.58
CA ILE A 42 4.44 -1.58 5.44
C ILE A 42 5.50 -2.61 5.85
N SER A 43 6.43 -2.22 6.73
CA SER A 43 7.50 -3.12 7.14
C SER A 43 7.00 -4.35 7.90
N LEU A 44 5.79 -4.31 8.45
CA LEU A 44 5.19 -5.48 9.10
C LEU A 44 5.00 -6.64 8.12
N LEU A 45 4.89 -6.35 6.84
CA LEU A 45 4.73 -7.37 5.81
C LEU A 45 5.95 -8.27 5.65
N LYS A 46 7.12 -7.85 6.14
CA LYS A 46 8.33 -8.66 6.09
C LYS A 46 8.17 -9.98 6.83
N ASP A 47 7.53 -9.92 7.99
CA ASP A 47 7.32 -11.09 8.85
C ASP A 47 5.90 -11.63 8.76
N ASN A 48 4.94 -10.82 8.30
CA ASN A 48 3.53 -11.15 8.27
C ASN A 48 2.93 -10.76 6.91
N PRO A 49 3.31 -11.45 5.82
CA PRO A 49 2.85 -11.01 4.48
C PRO A 49 1.35 -11.12 4.27
N TYR A 50 0.65 -11.94 5.06
CA TYR A 50 -0.79 -12.14 4.91
C TYR A 50 -1.61 -11.36 5.93
N ILE A 51 -1.00 -10.38 6.60
CA ILE A 51 -1.69 -9.56 7.62
C ILE A 51 -2.82 -8.71 7.03
N GLY A 52 -2.73 -8.36 5.75
CA GLY A 52 -3.77 -7.60 5.09
C GLY A 52 -5.04 -8.40 4.85
N THR A 53 -6.10 -7.70 4.46
CA THR A 53 -7.40 -8.31 4.18
C THR A 53 -7.55 -8.61 2.70
N LEU A 54 -8.62 -9.33 2.35
CA LEU A 54 -8.98 -9.52 0.96
C LEU A 54 -9.62 -8.25 0.42
N PRO A 55 -9.44 -7.94 -0.88
CA PRO A 55 -10.04 -6.76 -1.48
C PRO A 55 -11.57 -6.82 -1.45
N ARG A 56 -12.17 -5.65 -1.39
CA ARG A 56 -13.61 -5.48 -1.44
C ARG A 56 -14.20 -5.95 -2.78
N TYR A 57 -13.47 -5.71 -3.88
CA TYR A 57 -13.95 -6.03 -5.23
C TYR A 57 -13.47 -7.41 -5.65
N ALA A 58 -14.42 -8.23 -6.12
CA ALA A 58 -14.13 -9.61 -6.53
C ALA A 58 -13.06 -9.69 -7.63
N VAL A 59 -13.04 -8.74 -8.56
CA VAL A 59 -12.06 -8.74 -9.64
C VAL A 59 -10.63 -8.61 -9.12
N LEU A 60 -10.41 -7.77 -8.11
CA LEU A 60 -9.09 -7.59 -7.50
C LEU A 60 -8.69 -8.81 -6.70
N LYS A 61 -9.65 -9.43 -6.03
CA LYS A 61 -9.43 -10.68 -5.30
C LYS A 61 -8.98 -11.79 -6.26
N ARG A 62 -9.64 -11.91 -7.41
CA ARG A 62 -9.26 -12.89 -8.44
C ARG A 62 -7.89 -12.63 -9.03
N GLN A 63 -7.47 -11.35 -9.08
CA GLN A 63 -6.15 -10.98 -9.54
C GLN A 63 -5.05 -11.25 -8.52
N GLY A 64 -5.40 -11.70 -7.31
CA GLY A 64 -4.42 -12.07 -6.30
C GLY A 64 -4.05 -10.97 -5.32
N TYR A 65 -4.73 -9.84 -5.35
CA TYR A 65 -4.41 -8.73 -4.46
C TYR A 65 -4.86 -8.98 -3.02
N ARG A 66 -4.09 -8.43 -2.11
CA ARG A 66 -4.47 -8.23 -0.70
C ARG A 66 -4.37 -6.74 -0.40
N VAL A 67 -5.00 -6.30 0.67
CA VAL A 67 -5.07 -4.88 1.02
C VAL A 67 -4.57 -4.68 2.45
N LEU A 68 -3.59 -3.79 2.59
CA LEU A 68 -3.16 -3.31 3.89
C LEU A 68 -3.84 -1.98 4.14
N ILE A 69 -4.59 -1.89 5.25
CA ILE A 69 -5.34 -0.67 5.58
C ILE A 69 -4.49 0.21 6.48
N LEU A 70 -4.25 1.44 6.04
CA LEU A 70 -3.46 2.43 6.76
C LEU A 70 -4.33 3.67 6.99
N GLU A 71 -5.22 3.60 7.97
CA GLU A 71 -6.21 4.64 8.26
C GLU A 71 -7.10 4.88 7.03
N LYS A 72 -6.98 6.02 6.36
CA LYS A 72 -7.77 6.36 5.17
C LYS A 72 -7.13 5.91 3.87
N ASN A 73 -5.96 5.27 3.95
CA ASN A 73 -5.24 4.83 2.78
C ASN A 73 -5.25 3.31 2.68
N LEU A 74 -5.11 2.83 1.45
CA LEU A 74 -5.07 1.40 1.14
C LEU A 74 -3.82 1.11 0.35
N ALA A 75 -3.06 0.08 0.77
CA ALA A 75 -1.91 -0.41 0.01
C ALA A 75 -2.30 -1.76 -0.58
N PHE A 76 -2.34 -1.82 -1.91
CA PHE A 76 -2.66 -3.05 -2.63
C PHE A 76 -1.37 -3.80 -2.95
N TYR A 77 -1.31 -5.06 -2.54
CA TYR A 77 -0.09 -5.84 -2.69
C TYR A 77 -0.39 -7.28 -3.06
N LYS A 78 0.62 -7.98 -3.54
CA LYS A 78 0.58 -9.41 -3.80
C LYS A 78 1.76 -10.07 -3.11
N VAL A 79 1.61 -11.34 -2.74
CA VAL A 79 2.66 -12.13 -2.14
C VAL A 79 3.16 -13.15 -3.16
N ASN A 80 4.46 -13.14 -3.43
CA ASN A 80 5.11 -14.13 -4.28
C ASN A 80 5.87 -15.09 -3.37
N GLU A 81 5.30 -16.26 -3.14
CA GLU A 81 5.88 -17.25 -2.23
C GLU A 81 7.18 -17.83 -2.76
N GLU A 82 7.27 -18.04 -4.07
CA GLU A 82 8.47 -18.63 -4.66
C GLU A 82 9.69 -17.76 -4.45
N GLN A 83 9.53 -16.46 -4.63
CA GLN A 83 10.61 -15.49 -4.50
C GLN A 83 10.71 -14.89 -3.11
N ARG A 84 9.78 -15.22 -2.21
CA ARG A 84 9.69 -14.61 -0.88
C ARG A 84 9.64 -13.10 -0.98
N GLU A 85 8.72 -12.60 -1.79
CA GLU A 85 8.56 -11.17 -2.05
C GLU A 85 7.14 -10.73 -1.76
N VAL A 86 7.02 -9.52 -1.22
CA VAL A 86 5.77 -8.79 -1.12
C VAL A 86 5.89 -7.59 -2.06
N ILE A 87 5.03 -7.53 -3.06
CA ILE A 87 5.09 -6.47 -4.05
C ILE A 87 3.90 -5.55 -3.85
N ILE A 88 4.18 -4.29 -3.51
CA ILE A 88 3.14 -3.27 -3.31
C ILE A 88 2.94 -2.56 -4.64
N TYR A 89 1.74 -2.68 -5.19
CA TYR A 89 1.42 -2.19 -6.54
C TYR A 89 0.83 -0.79 -6.55
N ALA A 90 0.14 -0.40 -5.47
CA ALA A 90 -0.50 0.92 -5.43
C ALA A 90 -0.77 1.33 -3.98
N PHE A 91 -0.77 2.64 -3.77
CA PHE A 91 -1.12 3.27 -2.50
C PHE A 91 -2.13 4.35 -2.81
N VAL A 92 -3.37 4.19 -2.33
CA VAL A 92 -4.49 5.05 -2.72
C VAL A 92 -5.30 5.50 -1.51
N ASP A 93 -6.08 6.57 -1.68
CA ASP A 93 -7.06 7.00 -0.70
C ASP A 93 -8.29 6.10 -0.82
N GLN A 94 -8.88 5.68 0.31
CA GLN A 94 -10.04 4.78 0.31
C GLN A 94 -11.27 5.37 -0.37
N ARG A 95 -11.34 6.71 -0.49
CA ARG A 95 -12.46 7.41 -1.14
C ARG A 95 -12.28 7.56 -2.64
N GLN A 96 -11.08 7.27 -3.15
CA GLN A 96 -10.75 7.35 -4.55
C GLN A 96 -11.41 6.19 -5.31
N ASP A 97 -11.77 6.42 -6.57
CA ASP A 97 -12.25 5.35 -7.44
C ASP A 97 -11.04 4.52 -7.89
N TYR A 98 -10.59 3.64 -6.99
CA TYR A 98 -9.35 2.90 -7.21
C TYR A 98 -9.51 1.62 -8.02
N LEU A 99 -10.75 1.12 -8.15
CA LEU A 99 -10.97 -0.17 -8.83
C LEU A 99 -10.40 -0.17 -10.25
N ASN A 100 -10.71 0.86 -11.04
CA ASN A 100 -10.24 0.94 -12.42
C ASN A 100 -8.73 1.16 -12.50
N ILE A 101 -8.15 1.85 -11.52
CA ILE A 101 -6.71 2.08 -11.45
C ILE A 101 -5.99 0.75 -11.19
N ILE A 102 -6.42 0.04 -10.15
CA ILE A 102 -5.73 -1.16 -9.66
C ILE A 102 -5.87 -2.31 -10.65
N ARG A 103 -7.07 -2.55 -11.17
CA ARG A 103 -7.29 -3.71 -12.05
C ARG A 103 -6.54 -3.60 -13.38
N GLY A 104 -6.15 -2.38 -13.76
CA GLY A 104 -5.38 -2.13 -14.98
C GLY A 104 -3.87 -2.25 -14.82
N LEU A 105 -3.41 -2.48 -13.62
CA LEU A 105 -1.97 -2.57 -13.36
C LEU A 105 -1.37 -3.89 -13.81
#